data_0c823ec5db4d3ef464ad96542dd70898
#
_entry.id   0c823ec5db4d3ef464ad96542dd70898
#
_cell.length_a   1.000
_cell.length_b   1.000
_cell.length_c   1.000
_cell.angle_alpha   90.00
_cell.angle_beta   90.00
_cell.angle_gamma   90.00
#
_symmetry.space_group_name_H-M   'P 1'
#
loop_
_entity.id
_entity.type
_entity.pdbx_description
1 polymer ?
#
loop_
_entity_poly.entity_id
_entity_poly.type
_entity_poly.pdbx_seq_one_letter_code
_entity_poly.pdbx_strand_id
1 'polypeptide(L)'
;MRASVRTMRATRRAVPGCLAAILVAGCAISQQQEVDLGASTAAQVSAELPLLRDEAVVRYTSALGTQLTQVTDTRDLTWHFTVVDSKEVNAFALPGGWIYVNRGLIERASSMSELAGVMAHEIGHVTRRHSVEQMQQAQGADAGVVLLCTLTKVCESGAGQAAVGVGGSALFAKFSRSDEAEADAEAVATTVKAGISPYGIPSMFRILLAERKANPGALDAFFASHPLEEDRIAHTEAQIATYPASQLQKLSKDTPAFQSFRRRLLAMPPSPAPKKAPAGTAQRTSTENGGSQQ
;
A
#
# COMPACT_ATOMS: atom_id res chain seq x y z
N MET A 1 -33.85 -61.52 63.96
CA MET A 1 -32.70 -60.65 63.86
C MET A 1 -32.45 -60.39 62.35
N ARG A 2 -32.80 -59.21 61.86
CA ARG A 2 -32.55 -58.82 60.48
C ARG A 2 -31.69 -57.55 60.46
N ALA A 3 -30.45 -57.70 59.97
CA ALA A 3 -29.49 -56.59 59.82
C ALA A 3 -29.80 -55.78 58.58
N SER A 4 -29.96 -54.49 58.79
CA SER A 4 -30.21 -53.50 57.71
C SER A 4 -28.86 -52.95 57.20
N VAL A 5 -28.57 -53.23 55.96
CA VAL A 5 -27.37 -52.67 55.27
C VAL A 5 -27.72 -51.28 54.70
N ARG A 6 -27.10 -50.22 55.24
CA ARG A 6 -27.19 -48.87 54.75
C ARG A 6 -26.16 -48.66 53.64
N THR A 7 -26.63 -48.51 52.44
CA THR A 7 -25.81 -48.10 51.30
C THR A 7 -25.55 -46.60 51.34
N MET A 8 -24.30 -46.16 51.48
CA MET A 8 -23.85 -44.78 51.35
C MET A 8 -23.78 -44.44 49.87
N ARG A 9 -24.61 -43.50 49.44
CA ARG A 9 -24.53 -42.88 48.16
C ARG A 9 -23.45 -41.77 48.19
N ALA A 10 -22.34 -41.96 47.48
CA ALA A 10 -21.34 -40.95 47.25
C ALA A 10 -21.86 -39.92 46.18
N THR A 11 -22.13 -38.72 46.63
CA THR A 11 -22.45 -37.56 45.74
C THR A 11 -21.17 -37.05 45.10
N ARG A 12 -20.97 -37.37 43.83
CA ARG A 12 -19.93 -36.72 43.01
C ARG A 12 -20.36 -35.26 42.76
N ARG A 13 -19.67 -34.32 43.40
CA ARG A 13 -19.74 -32.89 43.07
C ARG A 13 -19.06 -32.69 41.73
N ALA A 14 -19.83 -32.35 40.68
CA ALA A 14 -19.33 -31.85 39.41
C ALA A 14 -18.75 -30.44 39.62
N VAL A 15 -17.46 -30.30 39.40
CA VAL A 15 -16.79 -28.98 39.33
C VAL A 15 -17.10 -28.44 37.96
N PRO A 16 -17.76 -27.28 37.82
CA PRO A 16 -17.93 -26.64 36.51
C PRO A 16 -16.57 -26.11 36.07
N GLY A 17 -15.98 -26.78 35.08
CA GLY A 17 -14.81 -26.26 34.39
C GLY A 17 -15.21 -24.98 33.62
N CYS A 18 -14.89 -23.82 34.17
CA CYS A 18 -14.89 -22.58 33.43
C CYS A 18 -13.81 -22.68 32.33
N LEU A 19 -14.23 -23.02 31.12
CA LEU A 19 -13.42 -22.82 29.93
C LEU A 19 -13.34 -21.31 29.74
N ALA A 20 -12.27 -20.66 30.21
CA ALA A 20 -11.93 -19.30 29.88
C ALA A 20 -11.54 -19.30 28.40
N ALA A 21 -12.49 -18.97 27.52
CA ALA A 21 -12.20 -18.60 26.15
C ALA A 21 -11.37 -17.32 26.19
N ILE A 22 -10.05 -17.44 26.08
CA ILE A 22 -9.15 -16.33 25.85
C ILE A 22 -9.51 -15.84 24.44
N LEU A 23 -10.36 -14.81 24.38
CA LEU A 23 -10.55 -14.00 23.19
C LEU A 23 -9.22 -13.32 22.93
N VAL A 24 -8.42 -13.86 22.02
CA VAL A 24 -7.33 -13.15 21.38
C VAL A 24 -8.00 -12.08 20.51
N ALA A 25 -8.38 -10.98 21.12
CA ALA A 25 -8.70 -9.77 20.40
C ALA A 25 -7.39 -9.32 19.77
N GLY A 26 -7.13 -9.73 18.52
CA GLY A 26 -6.09 -9.13 17.71
C GLY A 26 -6.32 -7.62 17.76
N CYS A 27 -5.34 -6.85 18.25
CA CYS A 27 -5.45 -5.40 18.35
C CYS A 27 -5.60 -4.81 16.95
N ALA A 28 -6.84 -4.57 16.54
CA ALA A 28 -7.09 -3.87 15.28
C ALA A 28 -6.49 -2.46 15.39
N ILE A 29 -5.68 -2.07 14.40
CA ILE A 29 -5.10 -0.73 14.33
C ILE A 29 -6.26 0.27 14.20
N SER A 30 -6.41 1.16 15.16
CA SER A 30 -7.43 2.22 15.14
C SER A 30 -7.13 3.25 14.04
N GLN A 31 -8.12 4.05 13.65
CA GLN A 31 -7.90 5.14 12.70
C GLN A 31 -6.87 6.15 13.19
N GLN A 32 -6.86 6.48 14.48
CA GLN A 32 -5.87 7.40 15.05
C GLN A 32 -4.45 6.83 14.96
N GLN A 33 -4.27 5.55 15.29
CA GLN A 33 -2.97 4.89 15.14
C GLN A 33 -2.51 4.83 13.68
N GLU A 34 -3.43 4.62 12.74
CA GLU A 34 -3.16 4.68 11.31
C GLU A 34 -2.68 6.07 10.88
N VAL A 35 -3.36 7.14 11.33
CA VAL A 35 -3.00 8.53 11.02
C VAL A 35 -1.64 8.90 11.62
N ASP A 36 -1.38 8.53 12.88
CA ASP A 36 -0.12 8.81 13.56
C ASP A 36 1.06 8.09 12.89
N LEU A 37 0.86 6.84 12.49
CA LEU A 37 1.83 6.05 11.73
C LEU A 37 2.11 6.70 10.38
N GLY A 38 1.06 7.08 9.65
CA GLY A 38 1.18 7.76 8.37
C GLY A 38 1.97 9.05 8.47
N ALA A 39 1.65 9.88 9.46
CA ALA A 39 2.34 11.15 9.69
C ALA A 39 3.83 10.96 10.01
N SER A 40 4.18 10.00 10.88
CA SER A 40 5.57 9.70 11.22
C SER A 40 6.36 9.18 10.02
N THR A 41 5.75 8.29 9.22
CA THR A 41 6.36 7.75 8.00
C THR A 41 6.50 8.83 6.94
N ALA A 42 5.49 9.69 6.75
CA ALA A 42 5.53 10.80 5.82
C ALA A 42 6.64 11.80 6.14
N ALA A 43 6.89 12.07 7.42
CA ALA A 43 8.00 12.90 7.85
C ALA A 43 9.37 12.31 7.43
N GLN A 44 9.57 11.00 7.60
CA GLN A 44 10.79 10.30 7.18
C GLN A 44 10.95 10.32 5.65
N VAL A 45 9.90 9.93 4.92
CA VAL A 45 9.87 9.93 3.45
C VAL A 45 10.18 11.33 2.90
N SER A 46 9.58 12.36 3.48
CA SER A 46 9.78 13.76 3.05
C SER A 46 11.17 14.30 3.34
N ALA A 47 11.91 13.73 4.30
CA ALA A 47 13.30 14.07 4.57
C ALA A 47 14.28 13.42 3.58
N GLU A 48 13.90 12.27 3.00
CA GLU A 48 14.75 11.49 2.11
C GLU A 48 14.51 11.80 0.63
N LEU A 49 13.25 12.03 0.23
CA LEU A 49 12.88 12.23 -1.16
C LEU A 49 12.96 13.71 -1.59
N PRO A 50 13.39 13.98 -2.83
CA PRO A 50 13.37 15.34 -3.39
C PRO A 50 11.93 15.73 -3.72
N LEU A 51 11.30 16.56 -2.89
CA LEU A 51 9.94 17.00 -3.10
C LEU A 51 9.88 18.24 -4.00
N LEU A 52 9.00 18.25 -4.99
CA LEU A 52 8.69 19.44 -5.78
C LEU A 52 7.93 20.46 -4.92
N ARG A 53 8.48 21.69 -4.87
CA ARG A 53 7.92 22.82 -4.11
C ARG A 53 7.36 23.93 -5.00
N ASP A 54 7.26 23.67 -6.31
CA ASP A 54 6.66 24.61 -7.24
C ASP A 54 5.17 24.80 -6.91
N GLU A 55 4.78 26.02 -6.57
CA GLU A 55 3.43 26.33 -6.10
C GLU A 55 2.32 25.93 -7.10
N ALA A 56 2.56 26.07 -8.40
CA ALA A 56 1.57 25.73 -9.41
C ALA A 56 1.39 24.21 -9.52
N VAL A 57 2.50 23.46 -9.38
CA VAL A 57 2.48 21.99 -9.35
C VAL A 57 1.77 21.49 -8.10
N VAL A 58 2.16 21.98 -6.93
CA VAL A 58 1.55 21.59 -5.64
C VAL A 58 0.06 21.90 -5.64
N ARG A 59 -0.31 23.12 -6.06
CA ARG A 59 -1.72 23.55 -6.11
C ARG A 59 -2.57 22.67 -7.03
N TYR A 60 -2.07 22.36 -8.23
CA TYR A 60 -2.81 21.53 -9.18
C TYR A 60 -3.01 20.11 -8.65
N THR A 61 -1.94 19.49 -8.16
CA THR A 61 -1.97 18.12 -7.63
C THR A 61 -2.91 18.03 -6.41
N SER A 62 -2.82 18.99 -5.50
CA SER A 62 -3.71 19.06 -4.34
C SER A 62 -5.18 19.29 -4.74
N ALA A 63 -5.45 20.16 -5.72
CA ALA A 63 -6.81 20.41 -6.18
C ALA A 63 -7.44 19.16 -6.83
N LEU A 64 -6.68 18.45 -7.68
CA LEU A 64 -7.14 17.21 -8.29
C LEU A 64 -7.37 16.12 -7.23
N GLY A 65 -6.45 15.95 -6.29
CA GLY A 65 -6.59 15.01 -5.21
C GLY A 65 -7.79 15.32 -4.30
N THR A 66 -8.00 16.60 -3.96
CA THR A 66 -9.17 17.03 -3.19
C THR A 66 -10.48 16.74 -3.92
N GLN A 67 -10.55 16.98 -5.24
CA GLN A 67 -11.73 16.65 -6.05
C GLN A 67 -12.07 15.15 -5.97
N LEU A 68 -11.06 14.28 -5.94
CA LEU A 68 -11.24 12.83 -5.84
C LEU A 68 -11.68 12.42 -4.42
N THR A 69 -11.02 12.94 -3.38
CA THR A 69 -11.31 12.55 -1.99
C THR A 69 -12.66 13.06 -1.48
N GLN A 70 -13.14 14.21 -1.96
CA GLN A 70 -14.46 14.73 -1.62
C GLN A 70 -15.62 13.79 -1.98
N VAL A 71 -15.43 12.89 -2.93
CA VAL A 71 -16.49 11.98 -3.40
C VAL A 71 -16.28 10.54 -2.95
N THR A 72 -15.17 10.22 -2.31
CA THR A 72 -14.82 8.84 -1.91
C THR A 72 -14.49 8.66 -0.44
N ASP A 73 -13.90 9.66 0.22
CA ASP A 73 -13.54 9.51 1.63
C ASP A 73 -14.75 9.56 2.54
N THR A 74 -14.97 8.51 3.31
CA THR A 74 -16.03 8.37 4.29
C THR A 74 -15.52 8.39 5.73
N ARG A 75 -14.20 8.55 5.93
CA ARG A 75 -13.53 8.49 7.23
C ARG A 75 -13.05 9.87 7.74
N ASP A 76 -13.28 10.92 6.96
CA ASP A 76 -12.88 12.31 7.28
C ASP A 76 -11.37 12.43 7.55
N LEU A 77 -10.55 11.86 6.65
CA LEU A 77 -9.10 11.92 6.73
C LEU A 77 -8.58 13.29 6.27
N THR A 78 -7.47 13.73 6.86
CA THR A 78 -6.70 14.85 6.31
C THR A 78 -5.80 14.35 5.19
N TRP A 79 -6.09 14.78 3.95
CA TRP A 79 -5.36 14.32 2.76
C TRP A 79 -4.19 15.21 2.39
N HIS A 80 -3.08 14.59 2.03
CA HIS A 80 -1.83 15.24 1.63
C HIS A 80 -1.38 14.71 0.28
N PHE A 81 -1.21 15.60 -0.70
CA PHE A 81 -0.79 15.25 -2.06
C PHE A 81 0.56 15.87 -2.35
N THR A 82 1.55 15.05 -2.66
CA THR A 82 2.94 15.47 -2.83
C THR A 82 3.50 14.95 -4.15
N VAL A 83 4.20 15.81 -4.88
CA VAL A 83 4.95 15.40 -6.06
C VAL A 83 6.41 15.21 -5.68
N VAL A 84 6.93 14.02 -5.98
CA VAL A 84 8.37 13.70 -5.82
C VAL A 84 9.08 14.04 -7.12
N ASP A 85 10.16 14.82 -7.04
CA ASP A 85 11.01 15.15 -8.20
C ASP A 85 11.94 13.97 -8.55
N SER A 86 11.33 12.90 -9.02
CA SER A 86 12.00 11.68 -9.47
C SER A 86 11.56 11.32 -10.88
N LYS A 87 12.53 10.90 -11.70
CA LYS A 87 12.26 10.37 -13.04
C LYS A 87 11.63 8.98 -13.05
N GLU A 88 11.69 8.30 -11.92
CA GLU A 88 11.08 6.97 -11.75
C GLU A 88 9.56 7.06 -11.94
N VAL A 89 9.00 6.08 -12.63
CA VAL A 89 7.57 5.98 -12.81
C VAL A 89 6.98 5.29 -11.60
N ASN A 90 6.44 6.07 -10.68
CA ASN A 90 5.85 5.54 -9.46
C ASN A 90 4.80 6.49 -8.88
N ALA A 91 3.86 5.91 -8.12
CA ALA A 91 3.01 6.59 -7.16
C ALA A 91 2.85 5.65 -5.96
N PHE A 92 2.61 6.17 -4.78
CA PHE A 92 2.37 5.35 -3.60
C PHE A 92 1.59 6.11 -2.54
N ALA A 93 0.87 5.36 -1.73
CA ALA A 93 0.13 5.88 -0.60
C ALA A 93 0.76 5.42 0.72
N LEU A 94 0.68 6.29 1.74
CA LEU A 94 0.91 5.90 3.13
C LEU A 94 -0.42 5.94 3.90
N PRO A 95 -0.55 5.17 4.97
CA PRO A 95 -1.73 5.18 5.81
C PRO A 95 -2.12 6.61 6.25
N GLY A 96 -3.41 6.83 6.50
CA GLY A 96 -3.87 8.11 7.05
C GLY A 96 -3.96 9.28 6.06
N GLY A 97 -3.87 9.03 4.72
CA GLY A 97 -4.21 10.04 3.71
C GLY A 97 -3.01 10.72 3.02
N TRP A 98 -1.84 10.11 3.00
CA TRP A 98 -0.66 10.65 2.32
C TRP A 98 -0.46 10.00 0.95
N ILE A 99 -0.53 10.80 -0.12
CA ILE A 99 -0.35 10.35 -1.51
C ILE A 99 0.86 11.03 -2.12
N TYR A 100 1.75 10.22 -2.68
CA TYR A 100 2.96 10.65 -3.37
C TYR A 100 2.88 10.24 -4.83
N VAL A 101 3.19 11.16 -5.74
CA VAL A 101 3.23 10.89 -7.18
C VAL A 101 4.56 11.36 -7.72
N ASN A 102 5.31 10.47 -8.34
CA ASN A 102 6.59 10.82 -8.95
C ASN A 102 6.36 11.64 -10.23
N ARG A 103 7.21 12.63 -10.44
CA ARG A 103 7.25 13.44 -11.66
C ARG A 103 7.31 12.56 -12.91
N GLY A 104 8.11 11.49 -12.90
CA GLY A 104 8.23 10.57 -14.02
C GLY A 104 6.90 9.90 -14.42
N LEU A 105 6.00 9.63 -13.48
CA LEU A 105 4.66 9.14 -13.80
C LEU A 105 3.80 10.23 -14.43
N ILE A 106 3.82 11.46 -13.89
CA ILE A 106 3.04 12.59 -14.41
C ILE A 106 3.47 12.94 -15.84
N GLU A 107 4.76 12.89 -16.14
CA GLU A 107 5.29 13.16 -17.48
C GLU A 107 4.76 12.19 -18.54
N ARG A 108 4.42 10.97 -18.15
CA ARG A 108 3.84 9.93 -19.01
C ARG A 108 2.34 10.08 -19.21
N ALA A 109 1.65 10.67 -18.25
CA ALA A 109 0.23 10.95 -18.39
C ALA A 109 0.00 11.97 -19.51
N SER A 110 -0.81 11.62 -20.50
CA SER A 110 -1.16 12.48 -21.65
C SER A 110 -2.42 13.29 -21.40
N SER A 111 -3.24 12.89 -20.43
CA SER A 111 -4.52 13.50 -20.06
C SER A 111 -4.71 13.57 -18.54
N MET A 112 -5.57 14.50 -18.11
CA MET A 112 -5.97 14.61 -16.71
C MET A 112 -6.54 13.30 -16.16
N SER A 113 -7.34 12.59 -16.95
CA SER A 113 -8.00 11.37 -16.52
C SER A 113 -7.00 10.23 -16.21
N GLU A 114 -5.87 10.19 -16.90
CA GLU A 114 -4.82 9.19 -16.62
C GLU A 114 -4.15 9.45 -15.27
N LEU A 115 -3.80 10.71 -14.97
CA LEU A 115 -3.25 11.08 -13.66
C LEU A 115 -4.30 10.88 -12.55
N ALA A 116 -5.54 11.30 -12.79
CA ALA A 116 -6.63 11.13 -11.85
C ALA A 116 -6.91 9.65 -11.55
N GLY A 117 -6.80 8.78 -12.55
CA GLY A 117 -6.96 7.33 -12.39
C GLY A 117 -5.94 6.74 -11.44
N VAL A 118 -4.66 7.09 -11.58
CA VAL A 118 -3.61 6.65 -10.66
C VAL A 118 -3.84 7.20 -9.25
N MET A 119 -4.12 8.51 -9.13
CA MET A 119 -4.37 9.11 -7.82
C MET A 119 -5.58 8.48 -7.14
N ALA A 120 -6.65 8.17 -7.88
CA ALA A 120 -7.83 7.52 -7.34
C ALA A 120 -7.55 6.06 -6.91
N HIS A 121 -6.66 5.36 -7.59
CA HIS A 121 -6.19 4.03 -7.21
C HIS A 121 -5.43 4.08 -5.87
N GLU A 122 -4.50 5.03 -5.72
CA GLU A 122 -3.77 5.23 -4.45
C GLU A 122 -4.71 5.63 -3.31
N ILE A 123 -5.68 6.50 -3.58
CA ILE A 123 -6.74 6.86 -2.63
C ILE A 123 -7.55 5.61 -2.25
N GLY A 124 -7.83 4.72 -3.21
CA GLY A 124 -8.48 3.44 -3.00
C GLY A 124 -7.75 2.56 -1.97
N HIS A 125 -6.42 2.44 -2.09
CA HIS A 125 -5.61 1.70 -1.11
C HIS A 125 -5.74 2.28 0.31
N VAL A 126 -5.78 3.60 0.45
CA VAL A 126 -5.96 4.25 1.76
C VAL A 126 -7.37 4.05 2.31
N THR A 127 -8.41 4.30 1.50
CA THR A 127 -9.82 4.19 1.94
C THR A 127 -10.19 2.76 2.31
N ARG A 128 -9.62 1.77 1.62
CA ARG A 128 -9.75 0.33 1.90
C ARG A 128 -8.80 -0.18 2.99
N ARG A 129 -7.85 0.65 3.43
CA ARG A 129 -6.89 0.33 4.49
C ARG A 129 -5.95 -0.84 4.15
N HIS A 130 -5.63 -1.08 2.88
CA HIS A 130 -4.84 -2.24 2.44
C HIS A 130 -3.48 -2.32 3.15
N SER A 131 -2.76 -1.19 3.29
CA SER A 131 -1.49 -1.17 4.03
C SER A 131 -1.66 -1.53 5.51
N VAL A 132 -2.76 -1.12 6.15
CA VAL A 132 -3.07 -1.47 7.55
C VAL A 132 -3.37 -2.95 7.68
N GLU A 133 -4.12 -3.51 6.76
CA GLU A 133 -4.43 -4.95 6.73
C GLU A 133 -3.17 -5.80 6.55
N GLN A 134 -2.27 -5.39 5.64
CA GLN A 134 -0.98 -6.06 5.46
C GLN A 134 -0.14 -6.03 6.74
N MET A 135 -0.11 -4.89 7.43
CA MET A 135 0.59 -4.77 8.71
C MET A 135 -0.01 -5.67 9.80
N GLN A 136 -1.33 -5.73 9.89
CA GLN A 136 -2.02 -6.61 10.84
C GLN A 136 -1.76 -8.08 10.53
N GLN A 137 -1.74 -8.45 9.25
CA GLN A 137 -1.40 -9.81 8.81
C GLN A 137 0.04 -10.16 9.15
N ALA A 138 0.99 -9.25 8.93
CA ALA A 138 2.39 -9.43 9.29
C ALA A 138 2.56 -9.60 10.81
N GLN A 139 1.94 -8.75 11.62
CA GLN A 139 1.95 -8.88 13.09
C GLN A 139 1.29 -10.18 13.56
N GLY A 140 0.21 -10.61 12.93
CA GLY A 140 -0.44 -11.89 13.23
C GLY A 140 0.46 -13.08 12.88
N ALA A 141 1.20 -13.01 11.76
CA ALA A 141 2.18 -14.02 11.38
C ALA A 141 3.35 -14.05 12.37
N ASP A 142 3.88 -12.90 12.79
CA ASP A 142 4.94 -12.79 13.79
C ASP A 142 4.51 -13.36 15.14
N ALA A 143 3.28 -13.08 15.60
CA ALA A 143 2.72 -13.64 16.81
C ALA A 143 2.59 -15.17 16.72
N GLY A 144 2.18 -15.69 15.56
CA GLY A 144 2.10 -17.13 15.29
C GLY A 144 3.48 -17.79 15.29
N VAL A 145 4.48 -17.14 14.69
CA VAL A 145 5.88 -17.60 14.70
C VAL A 145 6.44 -17.59 16.11
N VAL A 146 6.23 -16.53 16.89
CA VAL A 146 6.67 -16.46 18.29
C VAL A 146 6.04 -17.56 19.13
N LEU A 147 4.74 -17.82 18.96
CA LEU A 147 4.06 -18.91 19.66
C LEU A 147 4.64 -20.29 19.28
N LEU A 148 4.85 -20.53 17.98
CA LEU A 148 5.46 -21.76 17.48
C LEU A 148 6.90 -21.92 18.01
N CYS A 149 7.69 -20.85 18.00
CA CYS A 149 9.04 -20.82 18.56
C CYS A 149 9.05 -21.18 20.04
N THR A 150 8.11 -20.64 20.80
CA THR A 150 8.00 -20.89 22.25
C THR A 150 7.61 -22.34 22.55
N LEU A 151 6.72 -22.92 21.72
CA LEU A 151 6.21 -24.28 21.91
C LEU A 151 7.15 -25.37 21.38
N THR A 152 7.91 -25.11 20.32
CA THR A 152 8.66 -26.14 19.58
C THR A 152 10.18 -25.97 19.63
N LYS A 153 10.71 -24.87 20.16
CA LYS A 153 12.15 -24.53 20.16
C LYS A 153 12.81 -24.50 18.76
N VAL A 154 12.01 -24.49 17.70
CA VAL A 154 12.49 -24.47 16.29
C VAL A 154 13.31 -23.21 16.00
N CYS A 155 13.12 -22.13 16.76
CA CYS A 155 13.79 -20.85 16.56
C CYS A 155 15.17 -20.73 17.22
N GLU A 156 15.66 -21.77 17.88
CA GLU A 156 17.07 -21.83 18.32
C GLU A 156 18.04 -22.02 17.13
N SER A 157 17.52 -22.29 15.92
CA SER A 157 18.27 -22.36 14.67
C SER A 157 18.28 -21.01 13.94
N GLY A 158 19.39 -20.65 13.29
CA GLY A 158 19.58 -19.35 12.59
C GLY A 158 18.52 -19.00 11.53
N ALA A 159 17.73 -19.97 11.04
CA ALA A 159 16.61 -19.73 10.13
C ALA A 159 15.39 -19.11 10.84
N GLY A 160 15.19 -19.35 12.15
CA GLY A 160 14.08 -18.75 12.92
C GLY A 160 14.33 -17.28 13.28
N GLN A 161 15.59 -16.85 13.39
CA GLN A 161 15.92 -15.46 13.72
C GLN A 161 15.73 -14.51 12.52
N ALA A 162 15.78 -14.99 11.28
CA ALA A 162 15.55 -14.18 10.08
C ALA A 162 14.08 -13.76 9.89
N ALA A 163 13.12 -14.47 10.53
CA ALA A 163 11.70 -14.20 10.40
C ALA A 163 11.20 -13.00 11.23
N VAL A 164 11.96 -12.54 12.22
CA VAL A 164 11.52 -11.53 13.22
C VAL A 164 11.78 -10.08 12.76
N GLY A 165 12.48 -9.85 11.63
CA GLY A 165 12.90 -8.52 11.17
C GLY A 165 11.91 -7.76 10.26
N VAL A 166 10.67 -8.22 10.07
CA VAL A 166 9.82 -7.83 8.93
C VAL A 166 8.91 -6.60 9.15
N GLY A 167 8.80 -6.07 10.38
CA GLY A 167 7.80 -5.03 10.71
C GLY A 167 7.91 -3.71 9.91
N GLY A 168 9.09 -3.33 9.40
CA GLY A 168 9.29 -2.09 8.64
C GLY A 168 9.04 -2.21 7.13
N SER A 169 9.14 -3.41 6.57
CA SER A 169 8.96 -3.65 5.14
C SER A 169 7.51 -3.84 4.70
N ALA A 170 6.58 -4.05 5.64
CA ALA A 170 5.18 -4.31 5.34
C ALA A 170 4.45 -3.10 4.71
N LEU A 171 4.87 -1.87 5.02
CA LEU A 171 4.29 -0.64 4.44
C LEU A 171 4.51 -0.52 2.93
N PHE A 172 5.57 -1.14 2.41
CA PHE A 172 5.94 -1.11 1.00
C PHE A 172 5.90 -2.52 0.39
N ALA A 173 5.18 -3.44 1.05
CA ALA A 173 5.00 -4.78 0.53
C ALA A 173 4.09 -4.77 -0.70
N LYS A 174 4.23 -5.80 -1.52
CA LYS A 174 3.40 -6.00 -2.69
C LYS A 174 1.95 -6.26 -2.29
N PHE A 175 1.03 -5.48 -2.83
CA PHE A 175 -0.40 -5.69 -2.65
C PHE A 175 -0.85 -7.02 -3.28
N SER A 176 -1.86 -7.64 -2.68
CA SER A 176 -2.47 -8.83 -3.25
C SER A 176 -3.28 -8.50 -4.50
N ARG A 177 -3.58 -9.50 -5.32
CA ARG A 177 -4.48 -9.32 -6.48
C ARG A 177 -5.87 -8.83 -6.08
N SER A 178 -6.34 -9.21 -4.90
CA SER A 178 -7.62 -8.75 -4.36
C SER A 178 -7.55 -7.26 -4.01
N ASP A 179 -6.48 -6.82 -3.32
CA ASP A 179 -6.29 -5.42 -2.96
C ASP A 179 -6.23 -4.53 -4.20
N GLU A 180 -5.51 -4.99 -5.24
CA GLU A 180 -5.42 -4.29 -6.52
C GLU A 180 -6.79 -4.20 -7.22
N ALA A 181 -7.57 -5.28 -7.22
CA ALA A 181 -8.90 -5.29 -7.82
C ALA A 181 -9.87 -4.36 -7.07
N GLU A 182 -9.77 -4.29 -5.74
CA GLU A 182 -10.57 -3.39 -4.93
C GLU A 182 -10.16 -1.92 -5.15
N ALA A 183 -8.85 -1.64 -5.23
CA ALA A 183 -8.35 -0.30 -5.53
C ALA A 183 -8.75 0.16 -6.93
N ASP A 184 -8.71 -0.73 -7.93
CA ASP A 184 -9.18 -0.43 -9.30
C ASP A 184 -10.68 -0.14 -9.33
N ALA A 185 -11.48 -0.93 -8.62
CA ALA A 185 -12.93 -0.70 -8.53
C ALA A 185 -13.26 0.64 -7.86
N GLU A 186 -12.55 0.97 -6.79
CA GLU A 186 -12.68 2.25 -6.10
C GLU A 186 -12.24 3.42 -7.01
N ALA A 187 -11.16 3.25 -7.78
CA ALA A 187 -10.68 4.25 -8.72
C ALA A 187 -11.72 4.54 -9.83
N VAL A 188 -12.36 3.50 -10.39
CA VAL A 188 -13.44 3.67 -11.37
C VAL A 188 -14.61 4.43 -10.75
N ALA A 189 -15.08 4.01 -9.57
CA ALA A 189 -16.20 4.67 -8.89
C ALA A 189 -15.89 6.12 -8.54
N THR A 190 -14.71 6.39 -8.01
CA THR A 190 -14.24 7.72 -7.60
C THR A 190 -14.14 8.66 -8.80
N THR A 191 -13.49 8.24 -9.89
CA THR A 191 -13.35 9.08 -11.09
C THR A 191 -14.71 9.41 -11.69
N VAL A 192 -15.63 8.45 -11.79
CA VAL A 192 -17.00 8.70 -12.28
C VAL A 192 -17.74 9.70 -11.41
N LYS A 193 -17.70 9.55 -10.08
CA LYS A 193 -18.34 10.46 -9.12
C LYS A 193 -17.72 11.87 -9.18
N ALA A 194 -16.41 11.97 -9.40
CA ALA A 194 -15.70 13.23 -9.54
C ALA A 194 -15.92 13.93 -10.91
N GLY A 195 -16.71 13.34 -11.81
CA GLY A 195 -16.95 13.88 -13.14
C GLY A 195 -15.77 13.69 -14.11
N ILE A 196 -14.86 12.77 -13.81
CA ILE A 196 -13.66 12.48 -14.59
C ILE A 196 -13.83 11.15 -15.32
N SER A 197 -13.34 11.06 -16.55
CA SER A 197 -13.46 9.84 -17.37
C SER A 197 -12.66 8.67 -16.75
N PRO A 198 -13.32 7.56 -16.39
CA PRO A 198 -12.64 6.38 -15.83
C PRO A 198 -11.74 5.67 -16.85
N TYR A 199 -11.90 5.95 -18.14
CA TYR A 199 -11.06 5.37 -19.19
C TYR A 199 -9.58 5.80 -19.09
N GLY A 200 -9.27 6.80 -18.26
CA GLY A 200 -7.89 7.15 -17.91
C GLY A 200 -7.15 6.01 -17.22
N ILE A 201 -7.82 5.16 -16.44
CA ILE A 201 -7.21 4.03 -15.71
C ILE A 201 -6.66 2.97 -16.68
N PRO A 202 -7.47 2.33 -17.53
CA PRO A 202 -6.94 1.36 -18.49
C PRO A 202 -6.01 2.00 -19.52
N SER A 203 -6.16 3.31 -19.84
CA SER A 203 -5.23 4.04 -20.70
C SER A 203 -3.85 4.12 -20.06
N MET A 204 -3.75 4.48 -18.78
CA MET A 204 -2.47 4.53 -18.06
C MET A 204 -1.84 3.13 -17.95
N PHE A 205 -2.62 2.09 -17.67
CA PHE A 205 -2.10 0.72 -17.66
C PHE A 205 -1.44 0.33 -18.98
N ARG A 206 -2.04 0.71 -20.13
CA ARG A 206 -1.42 0.47 -21.44
C ARG A 206 -0.13 1.24 -21.62
N ILE A 207 -0.07 2.50 -21.17
CA ILE A 207 1.16 3.31 -21.20
C ILE A 207 2.25 2.64 -20.39
N LEU A 208 1.95 2.20 -19.16
CA LEU A 208 2.90 1.53 -18.27
C LEU A 208 3.39 0.21 -18.85
N LEU A 209 2.51 -0.62 -19.43
CA LEU A 209 2.91 -1.87 -20.08
C LEU A 209 3.79 -1.63 -21.31
N ALA A 210 3.49 -0.61 -22.11
CA ALA A 210 4.30 -0.24 -23.27
C ALA A 210 5.69 0.25 -22.84
N GLU A 211 5.78 1.08 -21.80
CA GLU A 211 7.04 1.56 -21.23
C GLU A 211 7.88 0.40 -20.67
N ARG A 212 7.25 -0.55 -19.96
CA ARG A 212 7.94 -1.75 -19.46
C ARG A 212 8.58 -2.58 -20.56
N LYS A 213 7.89 -2.70 -21.72
CA LYS A 213 8.42 -3.41 -22.88
C LYS A 213 9.60 -2.65 -23.52
N ALA A 214 9.51 -1.32 -23.58
CA ALA A 214 10.54 -0.47 -24.21
C ALA A 214 11.77 -0.30 -23.29
N ASN A 215 11.59 -0.15 -22.01
CA ASN A 215 12.60 0.15 -21.00
C ASN A 215 12.47 -0.80 -19.80
N PRO A 216 12.92 -2.06 -19.90
CA PRO A 216 12.93 -2.98 -18.77
C PRO A 216 13.68 -2.37 -17.58
N GLY A 217 13.07 -2.41 -16.40
CA GLY A 217 13.63 -1.84 -15.17
C GLY A 217 13.15 -0.43 -14.82
N ALA A 218 12.66 0.36 -15.78
CA ALA A 218 12.18 1.72 -15.52
C ALA A 218 10.93 1.77 -14.61
N LEU A 219 10.22 0.66 -14.48
CA LEU A 219 8.97 0.50 -13.75
C LEU A 219 9.07 -0.52 -12.61
N ASP A 220 10.28 -1.00 -12.28
CA ASP A 220 10.45 -2.05 -11.29
C ASP A 220 9.88 -1.64 -9.92
N ALA A 221 10.07 -0.39 -9.50
CA ALA A 221 9.53 0.12 -8.25
C ALA A 221 7.98 0.09 -8.22
N PHE A 222 7.34 0.49 -9.33
CA PHE A 222 5.88 0.48 -9.44
C PHE A 222 5.33 -0.95 -9.43
N PHE A 223 5.91 -1.84 -10.23
CA PHE A 223 5.44 -3.23 -10.30
C PHE A 223 5.85 -4.08 -9.09
N ALA A 224 6.80 -3.61 -8.27
CA ALA A 224 7.14 -4.26 -7.02
C ALA A 224 5.99 -4.16 -6.00
N SER A 225 5.32 -3.01 -5.93
CA SER A 225 4.17 -2.77 -5.04
C SER A 225 2.82 -3.07 -5.71
N HIS A 226 2.67 -2.73 -7.00
CA HIS A 226 1.42 -2.85 -7.77
C HIS A 226 1.60 -3.82 -8.94
N PRO A 227 1.35 -5.11 -8.78
CA PRO A 227 1.45 -6.06 -9.90
C PRO A 227 0.43 -5.71 -10.97
N LEU A 228 0.93 -5.32 -12.14
CA LEU A 228 0.08 -5.06 -13.30
C LEU A 228 0.05 -6.32 -14.18
N GLU A 229 -1.09 -6.95 -14.20
CA GLU A 229 -1.41 -8.08 -15.06
C GLU A 229 -2.29 -7.58 -16.23
N GLU A 230 -2.18 -8.19 -17.39
CA GLU A 230 -2.93 -7.77 -18.58
C GLU A 230 -4.45 -7.88 -18.38
N ASP A 231 -4.90 -8.77 -17.51
CA ASP A 231 -6.31 -8.94 -17.16
C ASP A 231 -6.87 -7.76 -16.34
N ARG A 232 -6.06 -6.97 -15.61
CA ARG A 232 -6.53 -5.75 -14.91
C ARG A 232 -7.13 -4.73 -15.88
N ILE A 233 -6.58 -4.61 -17.09
CA ILE A 233 -7.16 -3.74 -18.13
C ILE A 233 -8.57 -4.20 -18.49
N ALA A 234 -8.73 -5.50 -18.78
CA ALA A 234 -10.02 -6.06 -19.15
C ALA A 234 -11.04 -5.96 -18.00
N HIS A 235 -10.63 -6.23 -16.76
CA HIS A 235 -11.50 -6.10 -15.59
C HIS A 235 -11.94 -4.65 -15.36
N THR A 236 -11.03 -3.69 -15.46
CA THR A 236 -11.34 -2.27 -15.31
C THR A 236 -12.31 -1.80 -16.41
N GLU A 237 -12.10 -2.22 -17.65
CA GLU A 237 -13.01 -1.91 -18.77
C GLU A 237 -14.40 -2.54 -18.57
N ALA A 238 -14.46 -3.77 -18.06
CA ALA A 238 -15.73 -4.41 -17.73
C ALA A 238 -16.49 -3.67 -16.61
N GLN A 239 -15.77 -3.17 -15.58
CA GLN A 239 -16.36 -2.34 -14.54
C GLN A 239 -16.88 -1.01 -15.11
N ILE A 240 -16.11 -0.33 -15.96
CA ILE A 240 -16.54 0.90 -16.62
C ILE A 240 -17.80 0.66 -17.46
N ALA A 241 -17.90 -0.47 -18.16
CA ALA A 241 -19.04 -0.83 -18.98
C ALA A 241 -20.35 -1.03 -18.17
N THR A 242 -20.30 -1.15 -16.85
CA THR A 242 -21.51 -1.18 -16.00
C THR A 242 -22.21 0.18 -15.89
N TYR A 243 -21.52 1.27 -16.20
CA TYR A 243 -22.09 2.63 -16.18
C TYR A 243 -22.80 2.94 -17.49
N PRO A 244 -23.92 3.70 -17.45
CA PRO A 244 -24.61 4.12 -18.67
C PRO A 244 -23.69 4.93 -19.61
N ALA A 245 -23.68 4.59 -20.89
CA ALA A 245 -22.86 5.29 -21.87
C ALA A 245 -23.16 6.80 -21.93
N SER A 246 -24.40 7.21 -21.71
CA SER A 246 -24.82 8.61 -21.64
C SER A 246 -24.25 9.36 -20.43
N GLN A 247 -23.90 8.65 -19.34
CA GLN A 247 -23.18 9.21 -18.20
C GLN A 247 -21.70 9.34 -18.54
N LEU A 248 -21.08 8.29 -19.05
CA LEU A 248 -19.65 8.26 -19.37
C LEU A 248 -19.24 9.32 -20.40
N GLN A 249 -20.09 9.58 -21.39
CA GLN A 249 -19.84 10.62 -22.41
C GLN A 249 -19.78 12.05 -21.87
N LYS A 250 -20.34 12.32 -20.68
CA LYS A 250 -20.33 13.64 -20.04
C LYS A 250 -19.10 13.87 -19.18
N LEU A 251 -18.29 12.83 -18.94
CA LEU A 251 -17.14 12.89 -18.04
C LEU A 251 -15.94 13.52 -18.73
N SER A 252 -15.21 14.35 -18.00
CA SER A 252 -14.04 15.06 -18.51
C SER A 252 -12.85 14.11 -18.66
N LYS A 253 -12.30 14.02 -19.87
CA LYS A 253 -11.06 13.28 -20.12
C LYS A 253 -9.84 14.14 -19.81
N ASP A 254 -9.90 15.41 -20.18
CA ASP A 254 -8.75 16.31 -20.09
C ASP A 254 -9.19 17.76 -19.87
N THR A 255 -8.28 18.60 -19.39
CA THR A 255 -8.52 20.04 -19.19
C THR A 255 -7.34 20.90 -19.62
N PRO A 256 -7.58 22.16 -20.05
CA PRO A 256 -6.50 23.10 -20.31
C PRO A 256 -5.59 23.32 -19.10
N ALA A 257 -6.14 23.22 -17.88
CA ALA A 257 -5.40 23.34 -16.62
C ALA A 257 -4.38 22.21 -16.48
N PHE A 258 -4.77 20.94 -16.76
CA PHE A 258 -3.85 19.81 -16.77
C PHE A 258 -2.74 19.99 -17.79
N GLN A 259 -3.08 20.41 -19.03
CA GLN A 259 -2.08 20.60 -20.05
C GLN A 259 -1.09 21.73 -19.70
N SER A 260 -1.54 22.76 -19.01
CA SER A 260 -0.66 23.84 -18.52
C SER A 260 0.25 23.35 -17.38
N PHE A 261 -0.31 22.60 -16.44
CA PHE A 261 0.43 21.92 -15.37
C PHE A 261 1.52 21.00 -15.95
N ARG A 262 1.15 20.13 -16.89
CA ARG A 262 2.06 19.19 -17.53
C ARG A 262 3.18 19.89 -18.29
N ARG A 263 2.86 20.92 -19.09
CA ARG A 263 3.89 21.73 -19.80
C ARG A 263 4.87 22.38 -18.83
N ARG A 264 4.37 22.93 -17.71
CA ARG A 264 5.23 23.50 -16.67
C ARG A 264 6.20 22.45 -16.11
N LEU A 265 5.71 21.27 -15.84
CA LEU A 265 6.51 20.17 -15.30
C LEU A 265 7.58 19.70 -16.27
N LEU A 266 7.23 19.55 -17.55
CA LEU A 266 8.16 19.19 -18.62
C LEU A 266 9.23 20.27 -18.89
N ALA A 267 8.95 21.54 -18.60
CA ALA A 267 9.90 22.65 -18.77
C ALA A 267 10.87 22.81 -17.57
N MET A 268 10.68 22.07 -16.48
CA MET A 268 11.60 22.11 -15.34
C MET A 268 12.92 21.41 -15.65
N PRO A 269 14.00 21.77 -14.95
CA PRO A 269 15.26 21.02 -15.03
C PRO A 269 15.06 19.54 -14.81
N PRO A 270 15.94 18.68 -15.34
CA PRO A 270 15.86 17.23 -15.07
C PRO A 270 15.83 16.92 -13.58
N SER A 271 15.05 15.91 -13.20
CA SER A 271 15.00 15.44 -11.80
C SER A 271 16.40 15.07 -11.31
N PRO A 272 16.71 15.30 -10.02
CA PRO A 272 17.98 14.91 -9.44
C PRO A 272 18.20 13.41 -9.55
N ALA A 273 19.47 13.00 -9.65
CA ALA A 273 19.82 11.59 -9.59
C ALA A 273 19.41 11.00 -8.22
N PRO A 274 18.94 9.73 -8.17
CA PRO A 274 18.65 9.07 -6.91
C PRO A 274 19.85 9.15 -5.97
N LYS A 275 19.64 9.48 -4.70
CA LYS A 275 20.69 9.40 -3.68
C LYS A 275 21.12 7.92 -3.63
N LYS A 276 22.41 7.64 -3.87
CA LYS A 276 22.94 6.30 -3.62
C LYS A 276 22.68 5.94 -2.16
N ALA A 277 22.08 4.78 -1.94
CA ALA A 277 22.01 4.21 -0.60
C ALA A 277 23.43 4.23 0.01
N PRO A 278 23.60 4.57 1.30
CA PRO A 278 24.88 4.45 1.96
C PRO A 278 25.35 3.01 1.75
N ALA A 279 26.57 2.85 1.23
CA ALA A 279 27.16 1.54 1.01
C ALA A 279 27.12 0.81 2.36
N GLY A 280 26.26 -0.21 2.44
CA GLY A 280 26.15 -1.03 3.64
C GLY A 280 27.56 -1.49 4.01
N THR A 281 27.93 -1.30 5.25
CA THR A 281 29.18 -1.78 5.83
C THR A 281 29.19 -3.30 5.61
N ALA A 282 29.83 -3.74 4.54
CA ALA A 282 30.11 -5.14 4.35
C ALA A 282 30.95 -5.55 5.56
N GLN A 283 30.35 -6.29 6.48
CA GLN A 283 31.11 -6.97 7.54
C GLN A 283 32.14 -7.84 6.84
N ARG A 284 33.39 -7.39 6.86
CA ARG A 284 34.53 -8.23 6.53
C ARG A 284 34.56 -9.36 7.56
N THR A 285 34.05 -10.50 7.20
CA THR A 285 34.40 -11.75 7.87
C THR A 285 35.85 -12.01 7.55
N SER A 286 36.72 -11.55 8.43
CA SER A 286 38.11 -12.01 8.48
C SER A 286 38.11 -13.49 8.88
N THR A 287 38.21 -14.34 7.90
CA THR A 287 38.68 -15.71 8.09
C THR A 287 40.17 -15.63 8.37
N GLU A 288 40.54 -15.48 9.62
CA GLU A 288 41.89 -15.85 10.08
C GLU A 288 42.03 -17.37 10.04
N ASN A 289 42.66 -17.80 8.99
CA ASN A 289 43.15 -19.16 8.84
C ASN A 289 44.44 -19.29 9.64
N GLY A 290 44.30 -19.64 10.93
CA GLY A 290 45.43 -20.01 11.80
C GLY A 290 45.90 -21.41 11.49
N GLY A 291 46.82 -21.53 10.55
CA GLY A 291 47.64 -22.70 10.46
C GLY A 291 48.59 -22.77 11.66
N SER A 292 48.60 -23.90 12.33
CA SER A 292 49.73 -24.31 13.19
C SER A 292 50.05 -25.75 12.94
N GLN A 293 51.27 -25.91 12.49
CA GLN A 293 52.00 -27.21 12.43
C GLN A 293 52.23 -27.70 13.87
N GLN A 294 52.04 -28.95 14.07
CA GLN A 294 53.00 -29.99 14.53
C GLN A 294 52.27 -31.31 14.70
#